data_0ee64650ff5861fc8e177e9f885ccd35
#
_entry.id   0ee64650ff5861fc8e177e9f885ccd35
#
_cell.length_a   1.000
_cell.length_b   1.000
_cell.length_c   1.000
_cell.angle_alpha   90.00
_cell.angle_beta   90.00
_cell.angle_gamma   90.00
#
_symmetry.space_group_name_H-M   'P 1'
#
loop_
_entity.id
_entity.type
_entity.pdbx_description
1 polymer ?
#
loop_
_entity_poly.entity_id
_entity_poly.type
_entity_poly.pdbx_seq_one_letter_code
_entity_poly.pdbx_strand_id
1 'polypeptide(L)'
;RDPEMSRGLGDVYKRQANQILNYTRYLWCPEKGVYYHCYHTDTKIHGVAHWSRANGWIFMATADLLSRMPENHPMREDVIENFRMQTDGVIRYQGANGLWHQLLDKPDSYEEITGTSMFVFGIARGVKEGWLHPDYIYVAWEGLKGMLTKITPEGDVTAICAGTGIMPSLSFYYNRPQWKNDPMGEGPVLRALVEMIDAPAYTEIKAEQQYDKIK
;
A
#
# COMPACT_ATOMS: atom_id res chain seq x y z
N ARG A 1 -32.27 -4.71 -5.51
CA ARG A 1 -31.39 -4.19 -6.61
C ARG A 1 -32.21 -4.23 -7.87
N ASP A 2 -32.39 -3.10 -8.51
CA ASP A 2 -33.08 -3.01 -9.78
C ASP A 2 -32.20 -3.64 -10.88
N PRO A 3 -32.57 -4.76 -11.47
CA PRO A 3 -31.77 -5.46 -12.48
C PRO A 3 -31.71 -4.73 -13.83
N GLU A 4 -32.53 -3.71 -14.03
CA GLU A 4 -32.62 -2.99 -15.31
C GLU A 4 -31.63 -1.82 -15.43
N MET A 5 -30.93 -1.45 -14.38
CA MET A 5 -29.88 -0.43 -14.47
C MET A 5 -28.54 -1.09 -14.79
N SER A 6 -28.33 -1.38 -16.08
CA SER A 6 -26.98 -1.57 -16.63
C SER A 6 -26.20 -0.26 -16.45
N ARG A 7 -25.46 -0.19 -15.34
CA ARG A 7 -24.57 0.94 -15.11
C ARG A 7 -23.38 0.79 -16.05
N GLY A 8 -23.20 1.74 -16.94
CA GLY A 8 -22.04 1.78 -17.82
C GLY A 8 -20.72 1.83 -17.05
N LEU A 9 -19.59 1.60 -17.72
CA LEU A 9 -18.25 1.61 -17.10
C LEU A 9 -17.96 2.89 -16.33
N GLY A 10 -18.49 4.05 -16.74
CA GLY A 10 -18.37 5.31 -16.00
C GLY A 10 -18.97 5.26 -14.61
N ASP A 11 -20.10 4.59 -14.41
CA ASP A 11 -20.70 4.39 -13.07
C ASP A 11 -19.87 3.45 -12.20
N VAL A 12 -19.18 2.47 -12.79
CA VAL A 12 -18.29 1.57 -12.07
C VAL A 12 -17.10 2.36 -11.52
N TYR A 13 -16.41 3.15 -12.34
CA TYR A 13 -15.29 3.98 -11.90
C TYR A 13 -15.70 5.02 -10.85
N LYS A 14 -16.84 5.68 -11.05
CA LYS A 14 -17.41 6.61 -10.05
C LYS A 14 -17.64 5.92 -8.71
N ARG A 15 -18.18 4.71 -8.71
CA ARG A 15 -18.41 3.94 -7.48
C ARG A 15 -17.09 3.56 -6.82
N GLN A 16 -16.10 3.12 -7.59
CA GLN A 16 -14.78 2.75 -7.08
C GLN A 16 -14.04 3.96 -6.49
N ALA A 17 -14.05 5.11 -7.19
CA ALA A 17 -13.47 6.35 -6.70
C ALA A 17 -14.12 6.78 -5.38
N ASN A 18 -15.46 6.81 -5.32
CA ASN A 18 -16.18 7.10 -4.08
C ASN A 18 -15.82 6.13 -2.95
N GLN A 19 -15.58 4.84 -3.25
CA GLN A 19 -15.18 3.86 -2.26
C GLN A 19 -13.80 4.21 -1.66
N ILE A 20 -12.82 4.53 -2.51
CA ILE A 20 -11.47 4.95 -2.07
C ILE A 20 -11.54 6.23 -1.22
N LEU A 21 -12.23 7.26 -1.69
CA LEU A 21 -12.35 8.52 -0.97
C LEU A 21 -13.13 8.37 0.36
N ASN A 22 -14.10 7.45 0.42
CA ASN A 22 -14.79 7.12 1.67
C ASN A 22 -13.87 6.41 2.67
N TYR A 23 -12.97 5.52 2.22
CA TYR A 23 -11.97 4.96 3.13
C TYR A 23 -11.12 6.07 3.75
N THR A 24 -10.68 7.05 2.98
CA THR A 24 -9.95 8.21 3.50
C THR A 24 -10.77 8.99 4.50
N ARG A 25 -12.02 9.27 4.18
CA ARG A 25 -12.91 10.01 5.08
C ARG A 25 -13.09 9.36 6.45
N TYR A 26 -13.14 8.01 6.51
CA TYR A 26 -13.46 7.28 7.74
C TYR A 26 -12.26 6.64 8.43
N LEU A 27 -11.17 6.37 7.71
CA LEU A 27 -10.05 5.59 8.24
C LEU A 27 -8.74 6.37 8.35
N TRP A 28 -8.63 7.53 7.68
CA TRP A 28 -7.38 8.29 7.67
C TRP A 28 -7.05 8.85 9.05
N CYS A 29 -5.78 8.69 9.45
CA CYS A 29 -5.19 9.30 10.63
C CYS A 29 -4.25 10.43 10.19
N PRO A 30 -4.68 11.71 10.24
CA PRO A 30 -3.85 12.82 9.76
C PRO A 30 -2.51 12.95 10.52
N GLU A 31 -2.51 12.67 11.82
CA GLU A 31 -1.34 12.77 12.68
C GLU A 31 -0.26 11.77 12.28
N LYS A 32 -0.66 10.62 11.76
CA LYS A 32 0.24 9.53 11.36
C LYS A 32 0.46 9.45 9.86
N GLY A 33 -0.47 9.97 9.05
CA GLY A 33 -0.40 9.88 7.59
C GLY A 33 -0.69 8.47 7.06
N VAL A 34 -1.42 7.65 7.79
CA VAL A 34 -1.81 6.27 7.41
C VAL A 34 -3.22 5.95 7.88
N TYR A 35 -3.80 4.88 7.34
CA TYR A 35 -5.14 4.44 7.70
C TYR A 35 -5.16 3.58 8.96
N TYR A 36 -6.18 3.77 9.80
CA TYR A 36 -6.59 2.78 10.78
C TYR A 36 -7.10 1.52 10.08
N HIS A 37 -6.93 0.35 10.71
CA HIS A 37 -7.44 -0.91 10.18
C HIS A 37 -8.97 -0.94 10.09
N CYS A 38 -9.68 -0.28 10.99
CA CYS A 38 -11.14 -0.23 10.99
C CYS A 38 -11.70 1.04 11.61
N TYR A 39 -12.98 1.27 11.35
CA TYR A 39 -13.83 2.28 11.97
C TYR A 39 -15.16 1.64 12.36
N HIS A 40 -15.55 1.79 13.61
CA HIS A 40 -16.81 1.29 14.15
C HIS A 40 -17.91 2.34 13.92
N THR A 41 -18.82 2.07 13.00
CA THR A 41 -19.85 3.05 12.58
C THR A 41 -20.92 3.32 13.62
N ASP A 42 -21.15 2.39 14.53
CA ASP A 42 -22.07 2.48 15.66
C ASP A 42 -21.54 3.38 16.77
N THR A 43 -20.28 3.16 17.19
CA THR A 43 -19.64 3.92 18.27
C THR A 43 -18.87 5.15 17.78
N LYS A 44 -18.63 5.29 16.47
CA LYS A 44 -17.82 6.35 15.85
C LYS A 44 -16.34 6.34 16.29
N ILE A 45 -15.80 5.18 16.62
CA ILE A 45 -14.45 5.02 17.15
C ILE A 45 -13.60 4.26 16.12
N HIS A 46 -12.36 4.73 15.94
CA HIS A 46 -11.35 4.02 15.15
C HIS A 46 -10.83 2.79 15.92
N GLY A 47 -10.36 1.80 15.16
CA GLY A 47 -9.59 0.70 15.73
C GLY A 47 -8.22 1.16 16.23
N VAL A 48 -7.49 0.24 16.86
CA VAL A 48 -6.24 0.54 17.57
C VAL A 48 -4.99 0.43 16.71
N ALA A 49 -5.08 -0.09 15.48
CA ALA A 49 -3.93 -0.51 14.69
C ALA A 49 -3.85 0.20 13.33
N HIS A 50 -2.65 0.62 12.96
CA HIS A 50 -2.27 1.01 11.60
C HIS A 50 -1.62 -0.19 10.90
N TRP A 51 -2.44 -1.19 10.58
CA TRP A 51 -1.97 -2.46 10.03
C TRP A 51 -1.49 -2.29 8.59
N SER A 52 -0.24 -2.74 8.34
CA SER A 52 0.47 -2.55 7.07
C SER A 52 -0.32 -3.09 5.87
N ARG A 53 -0.74 -4.34 5.92
CA ARG A 53 -1.49 -4.97 4.82
C ARG A 53 -2.83 -4.30 4.54
N ALA A 54 -3.54 -3.77 5.54
CA ALA A 54 -4.77 -3.01 5.31
C ALA A 54 -4.49 -1.71 4.53
N ASN A 55 -3.44 -0.99 4.91
CA ASN A 55 -2.95 0.17 4.16
C ASN A 55 -2.51 -0.21 2.75
N GLY A 56 -1.81 -1.34 2.61
CA GLY A 56 -1.38 -1.89 1.32
C GLY A 56 -2.53 -2.22 0.39
N TRP A 57 -3.63 -2.80 0.89
CA TRP A 57 -4.81 -3.10 0.07
C TRP A 57 -5.43 -1.84 -0.52
N ILE A 58 -5.60 -0.78 0.27
CA ILE A 58 -6.14 0.50 -0.23
C ILE A 58 -5.18 1.08 -1.27
N PHE A 59 -3.88 1.07 -0.98
CA PHE A 59 -2.84 1.61 -1.86
C PHE A 59 -2.82 0.91 -3.22
N MET A 60 -2.76 -0.41 -3.22
CA MET A 60 -2.75 -1.24 -4.42
C MET A 60 -4.04 -1.12 -5.22
N ALA A 61 -5.20 -1.10 -4.54
CA ALA A 61 -6.49 -0.91 -5.19
C ALA A 61 -6.64 0.49 -5.82
N THR A 62 -6.07 1.52 -5.20
CA THR A 62 -6.06 2.88 -5.77
C THR A 62 -5.19 2.94 -7.02
N ALA A 63 -4.00 2.34 -7.01
CA ALA A 63 -3.14 2.24 -8.19
C ALA A 63 -3.82 1.47 -9.33
N ASP A 64 -4.51 0.36 -9.03
CA ASP A 64 -5.26 -0.41 -10.02
C ASP A 64 -6.44 0.37 -10.60
N LEU A 65 -7.14 1.13 -9.78
CA LEU A 65 -8.22 2.00 -10.23
C LEU A 65 -7.69 3.07 -11.19
N LEU A 66 -6.66 3.79 -10.79
CA LEU A 66 -6.05 4.87 -11.59
C LEU A 66 -5.52 4.38 -12.94
N SER A 67 -4.94 3.17 -12.99
CA SER A 67 -4.44 2.56 -14.23
C SER A 67 -5.54 2.25 -15.25
N ARG A 68 -6.79 2.18 -14.83
CA ARG A 68 -7.95 1.83 -15.69
C ARG A 68 -8.98 2.95 -15.83
N MET A 69 -8.94 3.92 -14.91
CA MET A 69 -9.86 5.06 -14.91
C MET A 69 -9.54 5.98 -16.10
N PRO A 70 -10.54 6.40 -16.90
CA PRO A 70 -10.31 7.35 -17.98
C PRO A 70 -9.63 8.63 -17.49
N GLU A 71 -8.71 9.18 -18.30
CA GLU A 71 -7.97 10.40 -17.95
C GLU A 71 -8.89 11.60 -17.69
N ASN A 72 -9.98 11.71 -18.43
CA ASN A 72 -10.97 12.77 -18.29
C ASN A 72 -12.06 12.50 -17.25
N HIS A 73 -11.91 11.46 -16.41
CA HIS A 73 -12.92 11.15 -15.39
C HIS A 73 -12.92 12.25 -14.30
N PRO A 74 -14.08 12.82 -13.94
CA PRO A 74 -14.15 14.00 -13.06
C PRO A 74 -13.58 13.82 -11.65
N MET A 75 -13.45 12.58 -11.19
CA MET A 75 -12.89 12.28 -9.86
C MET A 75 -11.42 11.80 -9.93
N ARG A 76 -10.79 11.82 -11.12
CA ARG A 76 -9.46 11.25 -11.27
C ARG A 76 -8.42 11.99 -10.44
N GLU A 77 -8.43 13.32 -10.47
CA GLU A 77 -7.47 14.13 -9.73
C GLU A 77 -7.62 13.94 -8.22
N ASP A 78 -8.83 13.92 -7.70
CA ASP A 78 -9.08 13.63 -6.27
C ASP A 78 -8.49 12.28 -5.84
N VAL A 79 -8.58 11.26 -6.71
CA VAL A 79 -8.00 9.93 -6.43
C VAL A 79 -6.47 9.97 -6.52
N ILE A 80 -5.88 10.72 -7.45
CA ILE A 80 -4.43 10.92 -7.55
C ILE A 80 -3.90 11.66 -6.31
N GLU A 81 -4.56 12.73 -5.88
CA GLU A 81 -4.18 13.45 -4.66
C GLU A 81 -4.24 12.54 -3.43
N ASN A 82 -5.30 11.73 -3.32
CA ASN A 82 -5.41 10.74 -2.26
C ASN A 82 -4.29 9.70 -2.30
N PHE A 83 -3.90 9.26 -3.48
CA PHE A 83 -2.78 8.34 -3.68
C PHE A 83 -1.45 8.97 -3.25
N ARG A 84 -1.19 10.23 -3.64
CA ARG A 84 0.00 11.00 -3.23
C ARG A 84 0.05 11.16 -1.72
N MET A 85 -1.05 11.57 -1.11
CA MET A 85 -1.16 11.74 0.34
C MET A 85 -0.84 10.43 1.08
N GLN A 86 -1.36 9.30 0.60
CA GLN A 86 -1.07 8.00 1.19
C GLN A 86 0.39 7.58 0.97
N THR A 87 0.97 7.88 -0.21
CA THR A 87 2.39 7.65 -0.49
C THR A 87 3.28 8.37 0.50
N ASP A 88 3.07 9.68 0.67
CA ASP A 88 3.83 10.52 1.61
C ASP A 88 3.73 10.03 3.05
N GLY A 89 2.59 9.45 3.39
CA GLY A 89 2.38 8.84 4.71
C GLY A 89 3.17 7.54 4.90
N VAL A 90 3.04 6.58 3.98
CA VAL A 90 3.64 5.25 4.15
C VAL A 90 5.16 5.27 4.04
N ILE A 91 5.76 6.13 3.22
CA ILE A 91 7.23 6.20 3.06
C ILE A 91 7.94 6.56 4.35
N ARG A 92 7.30 7.31 5.26
CA ARG A 92 7.87 7.67 6.58
C ARG A 92 8.14 6.46 7.46
N TYR A 93 7.50 5.34 7.19
CA TYR A 93 7.55 4.11 7.97
C TYR A 93 8.40 3.01 7.33
N GLN A 94 9.07 3.30 6.21
CA GLN A 94 10.03 2.37 5.63
C GLN A 94 11.26 2.23 6.56
N GLY A 95 11.56 1.00 6.95
CA GLY A 95 12.76 0.70 7.72
C GLY A 95 14.06 0.89 6.92
N ALA A 96 15.18 1.01 7.61
CA ALA A 96 16.48 1.21 6.97
C ALA A 96 16.92 0.06 6.05
N ASN A 97 16.31 -1.13 6.19
CA ASN A 97 16.50 -2.29 5.31
C ASN A 97 15.45 -2.39 4.19
N GLY A 98 14.65 -1.35 4.00
CA GLY A 98 13.66 -1.25 2.94
C GLY A 98 12.29 -1.88 3.27
N LEU A 99 12.16 -2.64 4.33
CA LEU A 99 10.91 -3.28 4.73
C LEU A 99 10.01 -2.35 5.55
N TRP A 100 8.71 -2.60 5.49
CA TRP A 100 7.74 -2.02 6.42
C TRP A 100 7.35 -3.03 7.48
N HIS A 101 7.10 -2.51 8.69
CA HIS A 101 6.64 -3.32 9.82
C HIS A 101 5.17 -3.67 9.69
N GLN A 102 4.76 -4.76 10.34
CA GLN A 102 3.38 -5.25 10.37
C GLN A 102 2.40 -4.20 10.91
N LEU A 103 2.82 -3.40 11.90
CA LEU A 103 2.16 -2.19 12.36
C LEU A 103 3.01 -0.99 11.94
N LEU A 104 2.53 -0.17 11.02
CA LEU A 104 3.32 0.88 10.38
C LEU A 104 3.97 1.84 11.39
N ASP A 105 3.22 2.27 12.39
CA ASP A 105 3.67 3.21 13.41
C ASP A 105 4.35 2.54 14.62
N LYS A 106 4.73 1.27 14.51
CA LYS A 106 5.36 0.46 15.56
C LYS A 106 6.62 -0.23 15.04
N PRO A 107 7.78 0.43 15.11
CA PRO A 107 9.03 -0.13 14.59
C PRO A 107 9.57 -1.33 15.41
N ASP A 108 8.97 -1.63 16.55
CA ASP A 108 9.21 -2.81 17.36
C ASP A 108 8.32 -4.02 16.98
N SER A 109 7.34 -3.84 16.06
CA SER A 109 6.62 -4.98 15.47
C SER A 109 7.49 -5.64 14.39
N TYR A 110 7.18 -6.88 14.03
CA TYR A 110 7.97 -7.60 13.03
C TYR A 110 7.81 -6.99 11.62
N GLU A 111 8.84 -7.16 10.78
CA GLU A 111 8.84 -6.79 9.36
C GLU A 111 7.93 -7.72 8.56
N GLU A 112 7.13 -7.14 7.65
CA GLU A 112 6.05 -7.87 7.00
C GLU A 112 6.12 -7.69 5.48
N ILE A 113 6.19 -8.82 4.75
CA ILE A 113 6.42 -8.80 3.31
C ILE A 113 5.20 -8.37 2.49
N THR A 114 3.97 -8.62 2.96
CA THR A 114 2.79 -8.37 2.12
C THR A 114 2.50 -6.89 1.96
N GLY A 115 2.49 -6.14 3.07
CA GLY A 115 2.36 -4.68 3.02
C GLY A 115 3.52 -4.04 2.28
N THR A 116 4.75 -4.50 2.54
CA THR A 116 5.95 -4.06 1.81
C THR A 116 5.76 -4.22 0.30
N SER A 117 5.34 -5.39 -0.16
CA SER A 117 5.14 -5.67 -1.59
C SER A 117 4.05 -4.79 -2.21
N MET A 118 2.97 -4.54 -1.48
CA MET A 118 1.89 -3.67 -1.96
C MET A 118 2.34 -2.22 -2.10
N PHE A 119 3.19 -1.72 -1.19
CA PHE A 119 3.76 -0.38 -1.29
C PHE A 119 4.77 -0.29 -2.43
N VAL A 120 5.67 -1.27 -2.58
CA VAL A 120 6.61 -1.35 -3.71
C VAL A 120 5.85 -1.32 -5.04
N PHE A 121 4.84 -2.16 -5.21
CA PHE A 121 4.00 -2.18 -6.41
C PHE A 121 3.36 -0.81 -6.70
N GLY A 122 2.69 -0.23 -5.71
CA GLY A 122 1.96 1.01 -5.92
C GLY A 122 2.87 2.20 -6.19
N ILE A 123 4.02 2.29 -5.50
CA ILE A 123 5.01 3.37 -5.71
C ILE A 123 5.62 3.24 -7.11
N ALA A 124 6.08 2.05 -7.51
CA ALA A 124 6.65 1.82 -8.83
C ALA A 124 5.64 2.16 -9.94
N ARG A 125 4.39 1.71 -9.80
CA ARG A 125 3.29 2.04 -10.70
C ARG A 125 3.03 3.55 -10.74
N GLY A 126 2.97 4.20 -9.59
CA GLY A 126 2.74 5.65 -9.48
C GLY A 126 3.80 6.49 -10.17
N VAL A 127 5.06 6.08 -10.10
CA VAL A 127 6.17 6.71 -10.83
C VAL A 127 6.04 6.46 -12.33
N LYS A 128 5.82 5.21 -12.74
CA LYS A 128 5.67 4.81 -14.14
C LYS A 128 4.54 5.56 -14.85
N GLU A 129 3.43 5.75 -14.19
CA GLU A 129 2.23 6.43 -14.71
C GLU A 129 2.28 7.97 -14.51
N GLY A 130 3.33 8.51 -13.91
CA GLY A 130 3.50 9.95 -13.68
C GLY A 130 2.61 10.54 -12.59
N TRP A 131 2.02 9.72 -11.73
CA TRP A 131 1.24 10.22 -10.58
C TRP A 131 2.13 10.66 -9.43
N LEU A 132 3.33 10.07 -9.33
CA LEU A 132 4.37 10.40 -8.36
C LEU A 132 5.59 11.00 -9.06
N HIS A 133 6.36 11.80 -8.30
CA HIS A 133 7.64 12.29 -8.77
C HIS A 133 8.61 11.11 -9.01
N PRO A 134 9.48 11.16 -10.04
CA PRO A 134 10.42 10.08 -10.36
C PRO A 134 11.27 9.61 -9.18
N ASP A 135 11.63 10.50 -8.27
CA ASP A 135 12.48 10.18 -7.12
C ASP A 135 11.87 9.15 -6.16
N TYR A 136 10.54 9.01 -6.13
CA TYR A 136 9.90 7.98 -5.31
C TYR A 136 10.28 6.55 -5.70
N ILE A 137 10.86 6.35 -6.90
CA ILE A 137 11.32 5.02 -7.33
C ILE A 137 12.38 4.43 -6.40
N TYR A 138 13.17 5.27 -5.70
CA TYR A 138 14.15 4.80 -4.71
C TYR A 138 13.50 4.02 -3.58
N VAL A 139 12.38 4.54 -3.08
CA VAL A 139 11.61 3.87 -2.03
C VAL A 139 11.19 2.48 -2.49
N ALA A 140 10.75 2.35 -3.75
CA ALA A 140 10.38 1.06 -4.33
C ALA A 140 11.58 0.12 -4.46
N TRP A 141 12.76 0.62 -4.91
CA TRP A 141 13.98 -0.18 -5.01
C TRP A 141 14.50 -0.66 -3.66
N GLU A 142 14.52 0.21 -2.64
CA GLU A 142 14.88 -0.19 -1.28
C GLU A 142 13.88 -1.23 -0.74
N GLY A 143 12.58 -1.02 -0.99
CA GLY A 143 11.54 -2.00 -0.65
C GLY A 143 11.76 -3.35 -1.34
N LEU A 144 12.11 -3.35 -2.62
CA LEU A 144 12.44 -4.58 -3.36
C LEU A 144 13.64 -5.31 -2.74
N LYS A 145 14.72 -4.59 -2.40
CA LYS A 145 15.87 -5.19 -1.71
C LYS A 145 15.46 -5.86 -0.40
N GLY A 146 14.64 -5.17 0.40
CA GLY A 146 14.08 -5.75 1.63
C GLY A 146 13.24 -7.00 1.36
N MET A 147 12.34 -6.95 0.40
CA MET A 147 11.51 -8.10 -0.01
C MET A 147 12.35 -9.32 -0.37
N LEU A 148 13.42 -9.14 -1.15
CA LEU A 148 14.27 -10.24 -1.58
C LEU A 148 14.93 -10.95 -0.40
N THR A 149 15.15 -10.30 0.74
CA THR A 149 15.66 -10.95 1.97
C THR A 149 14.65 -11.90 2.62
N LYS A 150 13.36 -11.79 2.25
CA LYS A 150 12.27 -12.64 2.77
C LYS A 150 11.87 -13.75 1.80
N ILE A 151 12.57 -13.87 0.68
CA ILE A 151 12.40 -14.94 -0.32
C ILE A 151 13.62 -15.85 -0.25
N THR A 152 13.40 -17.15 -0.04
CA THR A 152 14.50 -18.10 0.04
C THR A 152 15.08 -18.42 -1.35
N PRO A 153 16.29 -19.01 -1.45
CA PRO A 153 16.83 -19.45 -2.74
C PRO A 153 15.94 -20.46 -3.48
N GLU A 154 15.12 -21.22 -2.76
CA GLU A 154 14.14 -22.18 -3.30
C GLU A 154 12.87 -21.48 -3.81
N GLY A 155 12.72 -20.17 -3.57
CA GLY A 155 11.56 -19.38 -3.96
C GLY A 155 10.44 -19.30 -2.91
N ASP A 156 10.67 -19.81 -1.70
CA ASP A 156 9.68 -19.69 -0.63
C ASP A 156 9.55 -18.24 -0.14
N VAL A 157 8.32 -17.76 -0.04
CA VAL A 157 8.00 -16.43 0.50
C VAL A 157 7.74 -16.55 2.00
N THR A 158 8.50 -15.84 2.82
CA THR A 158 8.40 -15.86 4.29
C THR A 158 7.87 -14.54 4.85
N ALA A 159 7.73 -14.44 6.17
CA ALA A 159 7.28 -13.21 6.85
C ALA A 159 5.90 -12.68 6.39
N ILE A 160 5.00 -13.58 6.02
CA ILE A 160 3.63 -13.25 5.65
C ILE A 160 2.78 -13.22 6.92
N CYS A 161 2.23 -12.06 7.27
CA CYS A 161 1.29 -11.96 8.39
C CYS A 161 0.06 -12.83 8.14
N ALA A 162 -0.30 -13.66 9.10
CA ALA A 162 -1.54 -14.45 9.06
C ALA A 162 -2.79 -13.60 8.82
N GLY A 163 -3.88 -14.22 8.37
CA GLY A 163 -5.19 -13.58 8.26
C GLY A 163 -5.57 -12.87 9.56
N THR A 164 -5.86 -11.57 9.50
CA THR A 164 -5.99 -10.71 10.68
C THR A 164 -7.38 -10.08 10.73
N GLY A 165 -8.15 -10.47 11.74
CA GLY A 165 -9.44 -9.85 12.05
C GLY A 165 -9.28 -8.53 12.81
N ILE A 166 -10.41 -7.86 13.04
CA ILE A 166 -10.50 -6.64 13.84
C ILE A 166 -10.55 -7.03 15.31
N MET A 167 -9.60 -6.52 16.12
CA MET A 167 -9.56 -6.74 17.56
C MET A 167 -9.24 -5.44 18.30
N PRO A 168 -9.73 -5.26 19.53
CA PRO A 168 -9.57 -4.03 20.29
C PRO A 168 -8.18 -3.90 20.97
N SER A 169 -7.30 -4.89 20.85
CA SER A 169 -6.00 -4.93 21.50
C SER A 169 -4.85 -4.89 20.51
N LEU A 170 -3.90 -3.97 20.69
CA LEU A 170 -2.64 -3.96 19.93
C LEU A 170 -1.84 -5.24 20.13
N SER A 171 -1.88 -5.86 21.33
CA SER A 171 -1.21 -7.13 21.61
C SER A 171 -1.65 -8.24 20.64
N PHE A 172 -2.91 -8.28 20.26
CA PHE A 172 -3.39 -9.22 19.22
C PHE A 172 -2.64 -9.01 17.90
N TYR A 173 -2.47 -7.77 17.47
CA TYR A 173 -1.77 -7.46 16.21
C TYR A 173 -0.28 -7.77 16.29
N TYR A 174 0.40 -7.41 17.39
CA TYR A 174 1.82 -7.72 17.61
C TYR A 174 2.10 -9.23 17.54
N ASN A 175 1.19 -10.05 18.06
CA ASN A 175 1.36 -11.50 18.16
C ASN A 175 0.74 -12.28 16.98
N ARG A 176 0.45 -11.62 15.85
CA ARG A 176 -0.02 -12.37 14.69
C ARG A 176 1.06 -13.33 14.19
N PRO A 177 0.70 -14.60 13.92
CA PRO A 177 1.64 -15.56 13.35
C PRO A 177 2.15 -15.09 11.98
N GLN A 178 3.35 -15.50 11.64
CA GLN A 178 3.92 -15.35 10.32
C GLN A 178 3.86 -16.69 9.59
N TRP A 179 3.38 -16.67 8.36
CA TRP A 179 3.27 -17.85 7.52
C TRP A 179 4.29 -17.82 6.38
N LYS A 180 4.48 -18.98 5.78
CA LYS A 180 5.29 -19.19 4.60
C LYS A 180 4.37 -19.65 3.46
N ASN A 181 4.58 -19.12 2.25
CA ASN A 181 3.85 -19.49 1.04
C ASN A 181 2.33 -19.39 1.18
N ASP A 182 1.86 -18.31 1.81
CA ASP A 182 0.43 -18.01 1.91
C ASP A 182 -0.02 -17.13 0.73
N PRO A 183 -1.13 -17.43 0.06
CA PRO A 183 -1.61 -16.67 -1.10
C PRO A 183 -1.83 -15.17 -0.84
N MET A 184 -2.12 -14.77 0.43
CA MET A 184 -2.24 -13.35 0.78
C MET A 184 -0.92 -12.59 0.66
N GLY A 185 0.22 -13.28 0.71
CA GLY A 185 1.56 -12.69 0.52
C GLY A 185 2.10 -12.93 -0.87
N GLU A 186 1.97 -14.14 -1.42
CA GLU A 186 2.52 -14.49 -2.73
C GLU A 186 1.98 -13.61 -3.86
N GLY A 187 0.67 -13.36 -3.87
CA GLY A 187 0.03 -12.50 -4.88
C GLY A 187 0.63 -11.08 -4.95
N PRO A 188 0.68 -10.35 -3.82
CA PRO A 188 1.35 -9.04 -3.76
C PRO A 188 2.83 -9.09 -4.12
N VAL A 189 3.58 -10.10 -3.67
CA VAL A 189 5.01 -10.28 -4.00
C VAL A 189 5.19 -10.41 -5.50
N LEU A 190 4.45 -11.30 -6.17
CA LEU A 190 4.51 -11.47 -7.62
C LEU A 190 4.18 -10.18 -8.36
N ARG A 191 3.17 -9.44 -7.92
CA ARG A 191 2.80 -8.16 -8.54
C ARG A 191 3.90 -7.11 -8.41
N ALA A 192 4.52 -7.00 -7.23
CA ALA A 192 5.64 -6.10 -7.01
C ALA A 192 6.85 -6.46 -7.88
N LEU A 193 7.22 -7.75 -7.93
CA LEU A 193 8.33 -8.21 -8.76
C LEU A 193 8.11 -7.91 -10.25
N VAL A 194 6.91 -8.19 -10.76
CA VAL A 194 6.56 -7.91 -12.17
C VAL A 194 6.60 -6.39 -12.44
N GLU A 195 6.07 -5.57 -11.55
CA GLU A 195 6.09 -4.12 -11.73
C GLU A 195 7.51 -3.55 -11.73
N MET A 196 8.40 -4.11 -10.91
CA MET A 196 9.79 -3.67 -10.81
C MET A 196 10.69 -4.11 -11.96
N ILE A 197 10.28 -5.08 -12.78
CA ILE A 197 11.03 -5.48 -14.00
C ILE A 197 11.17 -4.30 -14.97
N ASP A 198 10.11 -3.54 -15.12
CA ASP A 198 10.05 -2.39 -16.04
C ASP A 198 10.30 -1.05 -15.33
N ALA A 199 10.70 -1.07 -14.07
CA ALA A 199 10.97 0.15 -13.32
C ALA A 199 12.27 0.81 -13.79
N PRO A 200 12.37 2.17 -13.78
CA PRO A 200 13.60 2.87 -14.08
C PRO A 200 14.78 2.34 -13.24
N ALA A 201 15.93 2.13 -13.90
CA ALA A 201 17.09 1.58 -13.22
C ALA A 201 17.60 2.50 -12.11
N TYR A 202 18.04 1.91 -11.01
CA TYR A 202 18.58 2.65 -9.85
C TYR A 202 19.77 3.57 -10.19
N THR A 203 20.54 3.23 -11.23
CA THR A 203 21.71 3.97 -11.68
C THR A 203 21.37 5.24 -12.50
N GLU A 204 20.16 5.36 -13.01
CA GLU A 204 19.74 6.50 -13.82
C GLU A 204 19.34 7.71 -12.97
N ILE A 205 19.20 7.50 -11.68
CA ILE A 205 18.79 8.51 -10.73
C ILE A 205 20.02 8.89 -9.90
N LYS A 206 20.40 10.16 -9.88
CA LYS A 206 21.51 10.68 -9.06
C LYS A 206 21.15 10.56 -7.58
N ALA A 207 21.57 9.47 -6.96
CA ALA A 207 21.10 8.95 -5.70
C ALA A 207 21.31 9.86 -4.47
N GLU A 208 22.41 10.58 -4.40
CA GLU A 208 22.91 11.12 -3.14
C GLU A 208 22.30 12.46 -2.72
N GLN A 209 21.61 13.17 -3.59
CA GLN A 209 21.13 14.54 -3.28
C GLN A 209 19.60 14.65 -3.10
N GLN A 210 18.83 13.64 -3.41
CA GLN A 210 17.37 13.73 -3.48
C GLN A 210 16.63 12.91 -2.43
N TYR A 211 17.21 11.81 -1.96
CA TYR A 211 16.58 10.93 -0.97
C TYR A 211 16.33 11.64 0.39
N ASP A 212 17.26 12.50 0.81
CA ASP A 212 17.13 13.29 2.04
C ASP A 212 16.05 14.40 1.94
N LYS A 213 15.58 14.71 0.74
CA LYS A 213 14.53 15.71 0.51
C LYS A 213 13.12 15.14 0.52
N ILE A 214 12.99 13.80 0.39
CA ILE A 214 11.70 13.10 0.36
C ILE A 214 11.33 12.56 1.76
N LYS A 215 12.30 12.29 2.60
CA LYS A 215 12.13 11.93 4.01
C LYS A 215 12.18 13.14 4.92
#